data_ff4f38407686a122d14d669a9cd77d8e
#
_entry.id   ff4f38407686a122d14d669a9cd77d8e
#
_cell.length_a   1.000
_cell.length_b   1.000
_cell.length_c   1.000
_cell.angle_alpha   90.00
_cell.angle_beta   90.00
_cell.angle_gamma   90.00
#
_symmetry.space_group_name_H-M   'P 1'
#
loop_
_entity.id
_entity.type
_entity.pdbx_description
1 polymer ?
#
loop_
_entity_poly.entity_id
_entity_poly.type
_entity_poly.pdbx_seq_one_letter_code
_entity_poly.pdbx_strand_id
1 'polypeptide(L)'
;MPDSRPLIVTPGEPAGIGAEIAIKSWCAGHRDICVIEAPDRMAEIAATLGTPIAIKTITHPDQFNADQDVLHIMPIDWPVPPIAGSPDSRNGQVVVDAITTAAKFCRSGAASGMVTNPIQKSSLYDAGFGYPGHTEFLASLGQVDAGGPMMMLACDDLKVVPLTIHIPISAVAGSLSQDIIIAAGHLLDASLKRFFAITA
;
A
#
# COMPACT_ATOMS: atom_id res chain seq x y z
N MET A 1 15.90 18.13 -3.17
CA MET A 1 14.71 18.29 -4.02
C MET A 1 13.68 17.30 -3.53
N PRO A 2 12.37 17.60 -3.56
CA PRO A 2 11.38 16.58 -3.26
C PRO A 2 11.59 15.40 -4.21
N ASP A 3 11.29 14.20 -3.74
CA ASP A 3 11.40 12.98 -4.54
C ASP A 3 10.40 13.08 -5.70
N SER A 4 10.89 13.03 -6.94
CA SER A 4 10.04 13.12 -8.12
C SER A 4 9.34 11.80 -8.47
N ARG A 5 9.65 10.72 -7.74
CA ARG A 5 9.06 9.40 -7.94
C ARG A 5 7.69 9.32 -7.28
N PRO A 6 6.69 8.68 -7.90
CA PRO A 6 5.37 8.58 -7.31
C PRO A 6 5.31 7.63 -6.13
N LEU A 7 4.31 7.85 -5.26
CA LEU A 7 3.75 6.83 -4.39
C LEU A 7 2.76 5.99 -5.21
N ILE A 8 2.91 4.66 -5.19
CA ILE A 8 1.97 3.77 -5.88
C ILE A 8 0.83 3.41 -4.94
N VAL A 9 -0.40 3.73 -5.34
CA VAL A 9 -1.61 3.38 -4.59
C VAL A 9 -2.22 2.11 -5.18
N THR A 10 -2.32 1.04 -4.38
CA THR A 10 -2.94 -0.21 -4.84
C THR A 10 -4.47 -0.12 -4.76
N PRO A 11 -5.22 -0.89 -5.59
CA PRO A 11 -6.67 -0.74 -5.68
C PRO A 11 -7.42 -1.13 -4.39
N GLY A 12 -6.88 -2.09 -3.62
CA GLY A 12 -7.60 -2.73 -2.52
C GLY A 12 -8.74 -3.63 -3.01
N GLU A 13 -9.77 -3.81 -2.20
CA GLU A 13 -10.99 -4.52 -2.60
C GLU A 13 -11.76 -3.65 -3.62
N PRO A 14 -11.96 -4.12 -4.87
CA PRO A 14 -12.61 -3.30 -5.89
C PRO A 14 -14.09 -2.99 -5.59
N ALA A 15 -14.78 -3.84 -4.84
CA ALA A 15 -16.15 -3.57 -4.37
C ALA A 15 -16.20 -2.61 -3.16
N GLY A 16 -15.04 -2.19 -2.65
CA GLY A 16 -14.88 -1.29 -1.51
C GLY A 16 -14.71 0.17 -1.90
N ILE A 17 -14.09 0.93 -1.01
CA ILE A 17 -13.97 2.39 -1.07
C ILE A 17 -12.60 2.88 -1.58
N GLY A 18 -11.71 1.97 -2.01
CA GLY A 18 -10.32 2.30 -2.35
C GLY A 18 -10.20 3.37 -3.44
N ALA A 19 -10.95 3.24 -4.54
CA ALA A 19 -10.96 4.20 -5.63
C ALA A 19 -11.47 5.58 -5.18
N GLU A 20 -12.53 5.63 -4.35
CA GLU A 20 -13.05 6.89 -3.80
C GLU A 20 -12.02 7.59 -2.90
N ILE A 21 -11.33 6.84 -2.06
CA ILE A 21 -10.27 7.39 -1.19
C ILE A 21 -9.15 7.97 -2.03
N ALA A 22 -8.70 7.27 -3.07
CA ALA A 22 -7.64 7.74 -3.95
C ALA A 22 -8.02 9.03 -4.68
N ILE A 23 -9.25 9.13 -5.22
CA ILE A 23 -9.77 10.35 -5.86
C ILE A 23 -9.81 11.51 -4.86
N LYS A 24 -10.39 11.30 -3.68
CA LYS A 24 -10.48 12.32 -2.64
C LYS A 24 -9.12 12.80 -2.16
N SER A 25 -8.16 11.87 -2.01
CA SER A 25 -6.77 12.21 -1.65
C SER A 25 -6.12 13.08 -2.71
N TRP A 26 -6.27 12.71 -4.00
CA TRP A 26 -5.73 13.51 -5.09
C TRP A 26 -6.37 14.89 -5.15
N CYS A 27 -7.70 15.00 -4.99
CA CYS A 27 -8.42 16.28 -4.95
C CYS A 27 -8.01 17.14 -3.73
N ALA A 28 -7.59 16.52 -2.63
CA ALA A 28 -7.05 17.21 -1.45
C ALA A 28 -5.63 17.74 -1.63
N GLY A 29 -4.98 17.49 -2.77
CA GLY A 29 -3.67 18.04 -3.10
C GLY A 29 -2.50 17.06 -3.05
N HIS A 30 -2.73 15.78 -2.76
CA HIS A 30 -1.68 14.74 -2.83
C HIS A 30 -1.41 14.39 -4.30
N ARG A 31 -0.54 15.16 -4.96
CA ARG A 31 -0.27 15.08 -6.40
C ARG A 31 0.85 14.10 -6.76
N ASP A 32 1.53 13.56 -5.78
CA ASP A 32 2.65 12.61 -5.90
C ASP A 32 2.20 11.14 -5.97
N ILE A 33 0.92 10.88 -6.22
CA ILE A 33 0.36 9.52 -6.29
C ILE A 33 0.14 9.04 -7.73
N CYS A 34 0.36 7.75 -7.95
CA CYS A 34 -0.04 7.00 -9.13
C CYS A 34 -0.88 5.79 -8.68
N VAL A 35 -2.07 5.63 -9.23
CA VAL A 35 -3.03 4.61 -8.79
C VAL A 35 -3.01 3.42 -9.75
N ILE A 36 -3.02 2.20 -9.23
CA ILE A 36 -3.28 0.99 -10.02
C ILE A 36 -4.79 0.74 -10.01
N GLU A 37 -5.46 0.96 -11.14
CA GLU A 37 -6.92 0.80 -11.26
C GLU A 37 -7.36 0.79 -12.74
N ALA A 38 -8.60 0.37 -13.01
CA ALA A 38 -9.22 0.52 -14.32
C ALA A 38 -9.58 2.00 -14.58
N PRO A 39 -9.05 2.64 -15.64
CA PRO A 39 -9.24 4.07 -15.88
C PRO A 39 -10.70 4.50 -16.04
N ASP A 40 -11.49 3.71 -16.78
CA ASP A 40 -12.91 4.00 -17.02
C ASP A 40 -13.71 3.97 -15.72
N ARG A 41 -13.47 2.96 -14.89
CA ARG A 41 -14.07 2.85 -13.55
C ARG A 41 -13.71 4.04 -12.67
N MET A 42 -12.45 4.46 -12.71
CA MET A 42 -12.00 5.62 -11.94
C MET A 42 -12.72 6.91 -12.39
N ALA A 43 -12.91 7.09 -13.69
CA ALA A 43 -13.67 8.23 -14.25
C ALA A 43 -15.15 8.19 -13.82
N GLU A 44 -15.80 7.02 -13.85
CA GLU A 44 -17.18 6.83 -13.42
C GLU A 44 -17.37 7.16 -11.93
N ILE A 45 -16.46 6.68 -11.07
CA ILE A 45 -16.50 6.97 -9.64
C ILE A 45 -16.28 8.46 -9.38
N ALA A 46 -15.32 9.10 -10.06
CA ALA A 46 -15.07 10.54 -9.95
C ALA A 46 -16.31 11.37 -10.36
N ALA A 47 -16.99 10.97 -11.43
CA ALA A 47 -18.24 11.60 -11.84
C ALA A 47 -19.35 11.44 -10.79
N THR A 48 -19.48 10.24 -10.22
CA THR A 48 -20.46 9.94 -9.15
C THR A 48 -20.20 10.78 -7.89
N LEU A 49 -18.93 11.03 -7.57
CA LEU A 49 -18.53 11.89 -6.46
C LEU A 49 -18.72 13.39 -6.74
N GLY A 50 -19.12 13.77 -7.96
CA GLY A 50 -19.21 15.17 -8.38
C GLY A 50 -17.85 15.87 -8.49
N THR A 51 -16.77 15.13 -8.60
CA THR A 51 -15.38 15.60 -8.72
C THR A 51 -14.73 15.04 -9.98
N PRO A 52 -15.16 15.46 -11.20
CA PRO A 52 -14.54 14.98 -12.42
C PRO A 52 -13.05 15.34 -12.42
N ILE A 53 -12.20 14.37 -12.74
CA ILE A 53 -10.75 14.50 -12.79
C ILE A 53 -10.23 14.13 -14.17
N ALA A 54 -9.16 14.80 -14.59
CA ALA A 54 -8.42 14.36 -15.76
C ALA A 54 -7.55 13.15 -15.40
N ILE A 55 -7.58 12.12 -16.25
CA ILE A 55 -6.83 10.88 -16.06
C ILE A 55 -5.80 10.75 -17.18
N LYS A 56 -4.59 10.32 -16.80
CA LYS A 56 -3.52 9.93 -17.73
C LYS A 56 -3.05 8.53 -17.42
N THR A 57 -3.16 7.64 -18.38
CA THR A 57 -2.62 6.28 -18.24
C THR A 57 -1.11 6.28 -18.48
N ILE A 58 -0.41 5.53 -17.62
CA ILE A 58 1.02 5.24 -17.72
C ILE A 58 1.25 3.76 -17.51
N THR A 59 2.32 3.21 -18.08
CA THR A 59 2.69 1.79 -17.94
C THR A 59 3.87 1.57 -17.00
N HIS A 60 4.60 2.64 -16.68
CA HIS A 60 5.75 2.59 -15.80
C HIS A 60 5.86 3.89 -14.98
N PRO A 61 6.30 3.84 -13.71
CA PRO A 61 6.45 5.03 -12.86
C PRO A 61 7.34 6.13 -13.44
N ASP A 62 8.32 5.81 -14.30
CA ASP A 62 9.18 6.81 -14.95
C ASP A 62 8.41 7.77 -15.88
N GLN A 63 7.19 7.43 -16.26
CA GLN A 63 6.29 8.28 -17.05
C GLN A 63 5.46 9.24 -16.19
N PHE A 64 5.59 9.13 -14.87
CA PHE A 64 4.90 10.00 -13.92
C PHE A 64 5.43 11.43 -13.99
N ASN A 65 4.52 12.41 -13.86
CA ASN A 65 4.88 13.82 -13.77
C ASN A 65 3.90 14.53 -12.84
N ALA A 66 4.36 14.89 -11.65
CA ALA A 66 3.56 15.57 -10.63
C ALA A 66 3.11 16.99 -11.02
N ASP A 67 3.79 17.64 -11.98
CA ASP A 67 3.45 18.99 -12.45
C ASP A 67 2.21 19.00 -13.34
N GLN A 68 1.73 17.84 -13.79
CA GLN A 68 0.50 17.72 -14.56
C GLN A 68 -0.72 17.62 -13.63
N ASP A 69 -1.74 18.41 -13.92
CA ASP A 69 -3.02 18.35 -13.17
C ASP A 69 -3.90 17.20 -13.68
N VAL A 70 -3.33 16.00 -13.63
CA VAL A 70 -3.98 14.75 -14.04
C VAL A 70 -3.67 13.65 -13.03
N LEU A 71 -4.63 12.80 -12.73
CA LEU A 71 -4.38 11.59 -11.96
C LEU A 71 -3.73 10.54 -12.85
N HIS A 72 -2.51 10.13 -12.50
CA HIS A 72 -1.83 9.07 -13.22
C HIS A 72 -2.36 7.70 -12.79
N ILE A 73 -2.69 6.86 -13.77
CA ILE A 73 -3.21 5.51 -13.53
C ILE A 73 -2.36 4.50 -14.29
N MET A 74 -1.92 3.46 -13.60
CA MET A 74 -1.42 2.23 -14.21
C MET A 74 -2.61 1.29 -14.41
N PRO A 75 -3.00 1.01 -15.67
CA PRO A 75 -4.25 0.34 -15.96
C PRO A 75 -4.20 -1.14 -15.58
N ILE A 76 -5.29 -1.62 -15.05
CA ILE A 76 -5.62 -3.04 -14.86
C ILE A 76 -7.02 -3.33 -15.40
N ASP A 77 -7.27 -4.59 -15.71
CA ASP A 77 -8.58 -5.10 -16.11
C ASP A 77 -9.16 -5.96 -15.00
N TRP A 78 -10.40 -5.74 -14.65
CA TRP A 78 -11.13 -6.57 -13.69
C TRP A 78 -11.80 -7.74 -14.40
N PRO A 79 -11.52 -9.02 -14.05
CA PRO A 79 -12.18 -10.19 -14.62
C PRO A 79 -13.69 -10.14 -14.50
N VAL A 80 -14.18 -9.54 -13.43
CA VAL A 80 -15.61 -9.31 -13.18
C VAL A 80 -15.80 -7.83 -12.86
N PRO A 81 -16.74 -7.12 -13.50
CA PRO A 81 -17.04 -5.74 -13.17
C PRO A 81 -17.33 -5.56 -11.68
N PRO A 82 -16.57 -4.73 -10.96
CA PRO A 82 -16.79 -4.54 -9.52
C PRO A 82 -18.12 -3.85 -9.24
N ILE A 83 -18.88 -4.42 -8.31
CA ILE A 83 -20.15 -3.86 -7.83
C ILE A 83 -19.94 -3.41 -6.37
N ALA A 84 -20.20 -2.15 -6.07
CA ALA A 84 -20.01 -1.60 -4.74
C ALA A 84 -20.77 -2.42 -3.67
N GLY A 85 -20.08 -2.80 -2.61
CA GLY A 85 -20.63 -3.61 -1.52
C GLY A 85 -20.81 -5.10 -1.81
N SER A 86 -20.44 -5.57 -3.03
CA SER A 86 -20.58 -6.97 -3.45
C SER A 86 -19.24 -7.55 -3.89
N PRO A 87 -18.35 -7.92 -2.95
CA PRO A 87 -17.05 -8.50 -3.27
C PRO A 87 -17.15 -9.78 -4.10
N ASP A 88 -16.23 -9.95 -5.05
CA ASP A 88 -16.15 -11.13 -5.91
C ASP A 88 -14.72 -11.67 -5.93
N SER A 89 -14.54 -12.91 -5.47
CA SER A 89 -13.22 -13.54 -5.35
C SER A 89 -12.50 -13.71 -6.69
N ARG A 90 -13.21 -13.68 -7.81
CA ARG A 90 -12.61 -13.72 -9.15
C ARG A 90 -11.72 -12.51 -9.44
N ASN A 91 -11.91 -11.40 -8.73
CA ASN A 91 -11.06 -10.21 -8.81
C ASN A 91 -9.84 -10.29 -7.88
N GLY A 92 -9.80 -11.26 -6.96
CA GLY A 92 -8.77 -11.35 -5.92
C GLY A 92 -7.34 -11.47 -6.47
N GLN A 93 -7.13 -12.24 -7.54
CA GLN A 93 -5.80 -12.38 -8.14
C GLN A 93 -5.27 -11.05 -8.67
N VAL A 94 -6.12 -10.21 -9.28
CA VAL A 94 -5.73 -8.87 -9.77
C VAL A 94 -5.29 -7.96 -8.62
N VAL A 95 -5.96 -8.05 -7.47
CA VAL A 95 -5.55 -7.32 -6.27
C VAL A 95 -4.16 -7.76 -5.80
N VAL A 96 -3.89 -9.06 -5.76
CA VAL A 96 -2.58 -9.62 -5.39
C VAL A 96 -1.49 -9.20 -6.39
N ASP A 97 -1.78 -9.23 -7.68
CA ASP A 97 -0.86 -8.84 -8.74
C ASP A 97 -0.55 -7.33 -8.69
N ALA A 98 -1.53 -6.50 -8.38
CA ALA A 98 -1.35 -5.06 -8.19
C ALA A 98 -0.41 -4.74 -7.01
N ILE A 99 -0.59 -5.42 -5.86
CA ILE A 99 0.31 -5.27 -4.71
C ILE A 99 1.72 -5.73 -5.07
N THR A 100 1.84 -6.88 -5.75
CA THR A 100 3.13 -7.42 -6.19
C THR A 100 3.85 -6.47 -7.14
N THR A 101 3.12 -5.85 -8.07
CA THR A 101 3.64 -4.89 -9.03
C THR A 101 4.13 -3.61 -8.33
N ALA A 102 3.33 -3.06 -7.41
CA ALA A 102 3.72 -1.91 -6.61
C ALA A 102 4.98 -2.19 -5.79
N ALA A 103 5.05 -3.36 -5.13
CA ALA A 103 6.23 -3.77 -4.37
C ALA A 103 7.49 -3.90 -5.26
N LYS A 104 7.37 -4.41 -6.48
CA LYS A 104 8.47 -4.47 -7.44
C LYS A 104 8.98 -3.08 -7.82
N PHE A 105 8.11 -2.10 -8.06
CA PHE A 105 8.50 -0.73 -8.35
C PHE A 105 9.19 -0.04 -7.16
N CYS A 106 8.71 -0.28 -5.94
CA CYS A 106 9.40 0.22 -4.75
C CYS A 106 10.80 -0.39 -4.59
N ARG A 107 10.95 -1.70 -4.82
CA ARG A 107 12.26 -2.39 -4.72
C ARG A 107 13.25 -1.96 -5.79
N SER A 108 12.80 -1.72 -7.00
CA SER A 108 13.67 -1.22 -8.11
C SER A 108 14.04 0.25 -7.94
N GLY A 109 13.40 0.97 -7.01
CA GLY A 109 13.58 2.41 -6.85
C GLY A 109 12.83 3.25 -7.88
N ALA A 110 11.95 2.67 -8.69
CA ALA A 110 11.11 3.39 -9.64
C ALA A 110 9.96 4.16 -8.95
N ALA A 111 9.53 3.70 -7.78
CA ALA A 111 8.57 4.38 -6.92
C ALA A 111 9.21 4.77 -5.58
N SER A 112 8.75 5.85 -4.97
CA SER A 112 9.22 6.31 -3.65
C SER A 112 8.65 5.46 -2.51
N GLY A 113 7.51 4.81 -2.73
CA GLY A 113 6.83 3.95 -1.78
C GLY A 113 5.51 3.44 -2.34
N MET A 114 4.78 2.70 -1.51
CA MET A 114 3.42 2.27 -1.84
C MET A 114 2.45 2.56 -0.72
N VAL A 115 1.20 2.84 -1.08
CA VAL A 115 0.06 2.99 -0.19
C VAL A 115 -0.94 1.91 -0.52
N THR A 116 -1.37 1.14 0.47
CA THR A 116 -2.34 0.06 0.26
C THR A 116 -3.73 0.50 0.65
N ASN A 117 -4.67 0.40 -0.28
CA ASN A 117 -6.09 0.52 0.04
C ASN A 117 -6.58 -0.75 0.78
N PRO A 118 -7.69 -0.65 1.53
CA PRO A 118 -8.22 -1.77 2.29
C PRO A 118 -8.56 -2.97 1.41
N ILE A 119 -8.15 -4.17 1.82
CA ILE A 119 -8.48 -5.44 1.17
C ILE A 119 -9.59 -6.17 1.93
N GLN A 120 -10.36 -6.99 1.22
CA GLN A 120 -11.32 -7.92 1.81
C GLN A 120 -10.66 -9.30 1.93
N LYS A 121 -10.32 -9.70 3.16
CA LYS A 121 -9.59 -10.96 3.40
C LYS A 121 -10.33 -12.20 2.91
N SER A 122 -11.65 -12.28 3.13
CA SER A 122 -12.44 -13.43 2.69
C SER A 122 -12.35 -13.61 1.17
N SER A 123 -12.55 -12.56 0.38
CA SER A 123 -12.44 -12.61 -1.08
C SER A 123 -11.06 -13.04 -1.55
N LEU A 124 -10.01 -12.60 -0.87
CA LEU A 124 -8.63 -12.98 -1.21
C LEU A 124 -8.33 -14.43 -0.82
N TYR A 125 -8.81 -14.92 0.32
CA TYR A 125 -8.63 -16.32 0.73
C TYR A 125 -9.34 -17.26 -0.24
N ASP A 126 -10.56 -16.89 -0.69
CA ASP A 126 -11.29 -17.65 -1.70
C ASP A 126 -10.57 -17.66 -3.06
N ALA A 127 -9.76 -16.64 -3.34
CA ALA A 127 -8.87 -16.57 -4.51
C ALA A 127 -7.51 -17.26 -4.31
N GLY A 128 -7.26 -17.89 -3.15
CA GLY A 128 -6.03 -18.63 -2.86
C GLY A 128 -4.93 -17.82 -2.19
N PHE A 129 -5.21 -16.61 -1.69
CA PHE A 129 -4.22 -15.80 -0.97
C PHE A 129 -3.86 -16.42 0.39
N GLY A 130 -2.58 -16.75 0.58
CA GLY A 130 -2.11 -17.54 1.72
C GLY A 130 -1.52 -16.73 2.90
N TYR A 131 -1.75 -15.41 2.95
CA TYR A 131 -1.17 -14.56 3.99
C TYR A 131 -2.23 -13.95 4.91
N PRO A 132 -1.92 -13.71 6.21
CA PRO A 132 -2.86 -13.09 7.16
C PRO A 132 -3.25 -11.65 6.78
N GLY A 133 -2.37 -10.94 6.06
CA GLY A 133 -2.61 -9.56 5.63
C GLY A 133 -1.48 -8.99 4.77
N HIS A 134 -1.53 -7.67 4.57
CA HIS A 134 -0.51 -6.96 3.78
C HIS A 134 0.89 -7.10 4.36
N THR A 135 1.04 -7.04 5.68
CA THR A 135 2.35 -7.03 6.34
C THR A 135 3.17 -8.27 6.01
N GLU A 136 2.57 -9.45 6.17
CA GLU A 136 3.22 -10.74 5.91
C GLU A 136 3.46 -10.94 4.41
N PHE A 137 2.50 -10.52 3.60
CA PHE A 137 2.64 -10.59 2.14
C PHE A 137 3.77 -9.68 1.64
N LEU A 138 3.81 -8.43 2.07
CA LEU A 138 4.87 -7.49 1.69
C LEU A 138 6.24 -7.93 2.20
N ALA A 139 6.31 -8.52 3.40
CA ALA A 139 7.53 -9.11 3.92
C ALA A 139 8.07 -10.23 3.01
N SER A 140 7.18 -11.10 2.52
CA SER A 140 7.56 -12.17 1.58
C SER A 140 8.07 -11.62 0.24
N LEU A 141 7.44 -10.56 -0.27
CA LEU A 141 7.86 -9.89 -1.51
C LEU A 141 9.17 -9.09 -1.34
N GLY A 142 9.37 -8.54 -0.14
CA GLY A 142 10.53 -7.72 0.19
C GLY A 142 11.84 -8.49 0.30
N GLN A 143 11.79 -9.84 0.42
CA GLN A 143 12.96 -10.66 0.75
C GLN A 143 13.69 -10.08 1.97
N VAL A 144 12.92 -9.73 3.01
CA VAL A 144 13.43 -9.06 4.21
C VAL A 144 14.39 -10.00 4.90
N ASP A 145 15.66 -9.57 5.02
CA ASP A 145 16.71 -10.29 5.72
C ASP A 145 16.40 -10.49 7.22
N ALA A 146 17.25 -11.19 7.91
CA ALA A 146 17.09 -11.55 9.32
C ALA A 146 16.65 -10.37 10.20
N GLY A 147 15.39 -10.38 10.63
CA GLY A 147 14.76 -9.33 11.44
C GLY A 147 13.26 -9.17 11.17
N GLY A 148 12.79 -9.59 9.98
CA GLY A 148 11.39 -9.52 9.60
C GLY A 148 10.87 -8.11 9.36
N PRO A 149 9.57 -7.96 9.05
CA PRO A 149 8.93 -6.66 8.90
C PRO A 149 8.78 -5.97 10.25
N MET A 150 8.98 -4.67 10.29
CA MET A 150 8.74 -3.87 11.48
C MET A 150 7.50 -2.98 11.27
N MET A 151 6.53 -3.13 12.16
CA MET A 151 5.36 -2.24 12.19
C MET A 151 5.73 -0.98 12.96
N MET A 152 5.44 0.19 12.40
CA MET A 152 5.58 1.48 13.07
C MET A 152 4.28 2.27 12.97
N LEU A 153 3.81 2.76 14.09
CA LEU A 153 2.75 3.77 14.19
C LEU A 153 3.44 5.12 14.31
N ALA A 154 3.21 6.01 13.36
CA ALA A 154 3.94 7.26 13.28
C ALA A 154 3.01 8.47 13.08
N CYS A 155 3.30 9.54 13.80
CA CYS A 155 2.84 10.89 13.52
C CYS A 155 4.02 11.85 13.72
N ASP A 156 3.80 13.14 13.51
CA ASP A 156 4.88 14.14 13.59
C ASP A 156 5.61 14.10 14.93
N ASP A 157 4.85 14.00 16.03
CA ASP A 157 5.38 14.08 17.39
C ASP A 157 5.77 12.73 18.00
N LEU A 158 5.30 11.61 17.44
CA LEU A 158 5.47 10.29 18.06
C LEU A 158 5.62 9.18 17.02
N LYS A 159 6.60 8.32 17.24
CA LYS A 159 6.81 7.06 16.51
C LYS A 159 6.87 5.91 17.50
N VAL A 160 6.00 4.92 17.32
CA VAL A 160 5.89 3.75 18.21
C VAL A 160 6.05 2.46 17.41
N VAL A 161 6.94 1.60 17.87
CA VAL A 161 7.15 0.26 17.32
C VAL A 161 6.75 -0.77 18.38
N PRO A 162 5.60 -1.47 18.20
CA PRO A 162 5.23 -2.56 19.09
C PRO A 162 6.13 -3.78 18.83
N LEU A 163 6.69 -4.36 19.92
CA LEU A 163 7.48 -5.59 19.83
C LEU A 163 6.62 -6.84 19.66
N THR A 164 5.38 -6.78 20.10
CA THR A 164 4.39 -7.86 19.94
C THR A 164 3.13 -7.32 19.31
N ILE A 165 2.58 -8.06 18.34
CA ILE A 165 1.35 -7.71 17.62
C ILE A 165 0.44 -8.95 17.56
N HIS A 166 -0.88 -8.74 17.61
CA HIS A 166 -1.89 -9.79 17.42
C HIS A 166 -1.82 -10.96 18.42
N ILE A 167 -1.32 -10.74 19.64
CA ILE A 167 -1.33 -11.73 20.70
C ILE A 167 -2.17 -11.24 21.89
N PRO A 168 -2.76 -12.15 22.69
CA PRO A 168 -3.44 -11.79 23.93
C PRO A 168 -2.50 -11.06 24.88
N ILE A 169 -3.00 -10.06 25.62
CA ILE A 169 -2.18 -9.28 26.56
C ILE A 169 -1.53 -10.17 27.63
N SER A 170 -2.19 -11.26 28.02
CA SER A 170 -1.65 -12.25 28.96
C SER A 170 -0.40 -12.99 28.45
N ALA A 171 -0.19 -13.03 27.12
CA ALA A 171 0.96 -13.69 26.52
C ALA A 171 2.15 -12.73 26.30
N VAL A 172 1.96 -11.41 26.43
CA VAL A 172 2.98 -10.41 26.12
C VAL A 172 4.23 -10.61 26.98
N ALA A 173 4.08 -10.73 28.30
CA ALA A 173 5.22 -10.87 29.20
C ALA A 173 6.07 -12.11 28.88
N GLY A 174 5.43 -13.23 28.53
CA GLY A 174 6.13 -14.48 28.17
C GLY A 174 6.75 -14.45 26.76
N SER A 175 6.34 -13.52 25.92
CA SER A 175 6.85 -13.38 24.55
C SER A 175 8.04 -12.42 24.45
N LEU A 176 8.37 -11.68 25.50
CA LEU A 176 9.49 -10.75 25.52
C LEU A 176 10.74 -11.41 26.06
N SER A 177 11.85 -11.22 25.38
CA SER A 177 13.20 -11.59 25.83
C SER A 177 14.17 -10.46 25.54
N GLN A 178 15.32 -10.48 26.21
CA GLN A 178 16.39 -9.52 25.96
C GLN A 178 16.82 -9.54 24.48
N ASP A 179 16.94 -10.72 23.89
CA ASP A 179 17.38 -10.88 22.50
C ASP A 179 16.39 -10.26 21.51
N ILE A 180 15.07 -10.42 21.71
CA ILE A 180 14.04 -9.82 20.88
C ILE A 180 14.11 -8.28 20.97
N ILE A 181 14.30 -7.75 22.17
CA ILE A 181 14.39 -6.29 22.38
C ILE A 181 15.63 -5.73 21.69
N ILE A 182 16.78 -6.38 21.82
CA ILE A 182 18.03 -5.97 21.16
C ILE A 182 17.90 -6.04 19.64
N ALA A 183 17.39 -7.15 19.11
CA ALA A 183 17.22 -7.33 17.68
C ALA A 183 16.29 -6.26 17.08
N ALA A 184 15.16 -5.99 17.74
CA ALA A 184 14.24 -4.94 17.35
C ALA A 184 14.87 -3.54 17.42
N GLY A 185 15.69 -3.27 18.45
CA GLY A 185 16.43 -2.01 18.58
C GLY A 185 17.40 -1.79 17.42
N HIS A 186 18.16 -2.79 17.02
CA HIS A 186 19.06 -2.69 15.86
C HIS A 186 18.31 -2.47 14.56
N LEU A 187 17.20 -3.18 14.34
CA LEU A 187 16.38 -3.02 13.15
C LEU A 187 15.73 -1.63 13.11
N LEU A 188 15.25 -1.13 14.25
CA LEU A 188 14.67 0.20 14.37
C LEU A 188 15.70 1.30 14.06
N ASP A 189 16.91 1.22 14.66
CA ASP A 189 17.99 2.18 14.40
C ASP A 189 18.36 2.24 12.92
N ALA A 190 18.53 1.09 12.28
CA ALA A 190 18.81 1.00 10.85
C ALA A 190 17.67 1.59 10.00
N SER A 191 16.42 1.33 10.37
CA SER A 191 15.24 1.83 9.66
C SER A 191 15.06 3.34 9.82
N LEU A 192 15.27 3.88 11.01
CA LEU A 192 15.21 5.33 11.26
C LEU A 192 16.26 6.08 10.45
N LYS A 193 17.49 5.58 10.40
CA LYS A 193 18.56 6.15 9.58
C LYS A 193 18.22 6.12 8.09
N ARG A 194 17.73 4.99 7.60
CA ARG A 194 17.50 4.77 6.18
C ARG A 194 16.28 5.53 5.64
N PHE A 195 15.16 5.52 6.37
CA PHE A 195 13.87 6.00 5.86
C PHE A 195 13.42 7.33 6.44
N PHE A 196 13.95 7.73 7.60
CA PHE A 196 13.55 8.95 8.28
C PHE A 196 14.70 9.96 8.42
N ALA A 197 15.92 9.62 8.01
CA ALA A 197 17.13 10.41 8.20
C ALA A 197 17.38 10.81 9.68
N ILE A 198 16.90 9.98 10.63
CA ILE A 198 17.06 10.17 12.06
C ILE A 198 18.26 9.33 12.51
N THR A 199 19.25 9.97 13.13
CA THR A 199 20.34 9.30 13.86
C THR A 199 20.02 9.34 15.35
N ALA A 200 19.89 8.15 15.96
CA ALA A 200 19.76 8.00 17.39
C ALA A 200 21.14 8.03 18.07
#